data_cd02a6770b388b72e349e870830735f3
#
_entry.id   cd02a6770b388b72e349e870830735f3
#
_cell.length_a   1.000
_cell.length_b   1.000
_cell.length_c   1.000
_cell.angle_alpha   90.00
_cell.angle_beta   90.00
_cell.angle_gamma   90.00
#
_symmetry.space_group_name_H-M   'P 1'
#
loop_
_entity.id
_entity.type
_entity.pdbx_description
1 polymer ?
#
loop_
_entity_poly.entity_id
_entity_poly.type
_entity_poly.pdbx_seq_one_letter_code
_entity_poly.pdbx_strand_id
1 'polypeptide(L)'
;GELPWRDNALEISGIDVARLRRSFSRMWARANLPLRRMVLRLRGDGWAKGAEENTIGFLESGPENLVRPIRRAYRRLIHNAHTSIDLAMSYFYPHGSVIRALKGAVKRGVRVRLLVPQKSDVRIARWAARGLYGRLLRAGMEVWEYTPSMMHAKLAIVDDTVVAGSANLDIRSGRIN
;
A
#
# COMPACT_ATOMS: atom_id res chain seq x y z
N GLY A 1 -16.65 5.27 -26.24
CA GLY A 1 -16.21 6.04 -25.07
C GLY A 1 -15.23 5.24 -24.23
N GLU A 2 -14.26 5.88 -23.60
CA GLU A 2 -13.35 5.20 -22.68
C GLU A 2 -14.15 4.73 -21.45
N LEU A 3 -13.88 3.50 -21.02
CA LEU A 3 -14.49 2.96 -19.80
C LEU A 3 -13.96 3.75 -18.58
N PRO A 4 -14.80 3.98 -17.56
CA PRO A 4 -14.40 4.71 -16.36
C PRO A 4 -13.27 3.98 -15.62
N TRP A 5 -12.49 4.72 -14.85
CA TRP A 5 -11.42 4.17 -14.03
C TRP A 5 -11.96 3.17 -13.00
N ARG A 6 -11.26 2.08 -12.85
CA ARG A 6 -11.55 1.10 -11.81
C ARG A 6 -10.80 1.46 -10.53
N ASP A 7 -11.52 1.84 -9.49
CA ASP A 7 -10.96 2.14 -8.16
C ASP A 7 -11.68 1.36 -7.07
N ASN A 8 -11.20 1.45 -5.85
CA ASN A 8 -11.81 0.89 -4.67
C ASN A 8 -12.04 2.00 -3.63
N ALA A 9 -13.13 1.91 -2.90
CA ALA A 9 -13.45 2.76 -1.77
C ALA A 9 -13.82 1.91 -0.56
N LEU A 10 -13.62 2.46 0.62
CA LEU A 10 -14.05 1.87 1.89
C LEU A 10 -15.00 2.84 2.57
N GLU A 11 -16.18 2.37 2.93
CA GLU A 11 -17.07 3.04 3.86
C GLU A 11 -16.80 2.51 5.28
N ILE A 12 -16.58 3.42 6.21
CA ILE A 12 -16.29 3.09 7.61
C ILE A 12 -17.28 3.84 8.48
N SER A 13 -17.95 3.10 9.36
CA SER A 13 -18.91 3.64 10.33
C SER A 13 -18.53 3.23 11.76
N GLY A 14 -19.15 3.83 12.75
CA GLY A 14 -18.96 3.49 14.15
C GLY A 14 -17.78 4.19 14.82
N ILE A 15 -17.25 3.58 15.87
CA ILE A 15 -16.24 4.18 16.76
C ILE A 15 -14.92 4.51 16.07
N ASP A 16 -14.56 3.78 15.04
CA ASP A 16 -13.31 3.96 14.31
C ASP A 16 -13.27 5.26 13.49
N VAL A 17 -14.41 5.84 13.16
CA VAL A 17 -14.51 7.16 12.50
C VAL A 17 -13.84 8.24 13.35
N ALA A 18 -13.83 8.12 14.67
CA ALA A 18 -13.15 9.07 15.56
C ALA A 18 -11.61 9.10 15.34
N ARG A 19 -11.02 7.96 14.93
CA ARG A 19 -9.59 7.88 14.58
C ARG A 19 -9.30 8.62 13.28
N LEU A 20 -10.13 8.42 12.25
CA LEU A 20 -10.04 9.16 10.98
C LEU A 20 -10.20 10.66 11.17
N ARG A 21 -11.18 11.08 11.98
CA ARG A 21 -11.40 12.50 12.29
C ARG A 21 -10.17 13.12 12.97
N ARG A 22 -9.55 12.43 13.93
CA ARG A 22 -8.30 12.90 14.57
C ARG A 22 -7.15 13.00 13.56
N SER A 23 -7.01 12.03 12.65
CA SER A 23 -6.02 12.06 11.58
C SER A 23 -6.23 13.28 10.67
N PHE A 24 -7.45 13.48 10.18
CA PHE A 24 -7.81 14.63 9.36
C PHE A 24 -7.51 15.96 10.09
N SER A 25 -7.93 16.09 11.35
CA SER A 25 -7.72 17.32 12.13
C SER A 25 -6.22 17.63 12.32
N ARG A 26 -5.38 16.60 12.50
CA ARG A 26 -3.92 16.79 12.54
C ARG A 26 -3.37 17.29 11.22
N MET A 27 -3.79 16.71 10.08
CA MET A 27 -3.35 17.15 8.75
C MET A 27 -3.83 18.57 8.47
N TRP A 28 -5.07 18.88 8.80
CA TRP A 28 -5.66 20.22 8.63
C TRP A 28 -4.90 21.29 9.44
N ALA A 29 -4.62 21.02 10.70
CA ALA A 29 -3.85 21.93 11.54
C ALA A 29 -2.44 22.18 10.99
N ARG A 30 -1.84 21.19 10.31
CA ARG A 30 -0.51 21.31 9.71
C ARG A 30 -0.49 22.05 8.38
N ALA A 31 -1.56 21.97 7.60
CA ALA A 31 -1.66 22.67 6.32
C ALA A 31 -1.44 24.18 6.46
N ASN A 32 -1.69 24.74 7.63
CA ASN A 32 -1.55 26.15 7.95
C ASN A 32 -0.25 26.50 8.72
N LEU A 33 0.65 25.54 8.93
CA LEU A 33 1.91 25.80 9.64
C LEU A 33 3.07 26.06 8.65
N PRO A 34 3.95 27.04 8.92
CA PRO A 34 5.15 27.23 8.12
C PRO A 34 6.04 25.98 8.22
N LEU A 35 6.60 25.55 7.09
CA LEU A 35 7.45 24.34 6.93
C LEU A 35 8.50 24.14 8.04
N ARG A 36 9.00 25.23 8.60
CA ARG A 36 10.06 25.24 9.63
C ARG A 36 9.63 24.64 10.97
N ARG A 37 8.32 24.60 11.29
CA ARG A 37 7.78 24.02 12.54
C ARG A 37 7.33 22.56 12.41
N MET A 38 7.31 22.03 11.19
CA MET A 38 6.81 20.69 10.88
C MET A 38 7.77 19.56 11.29
N VAL A 39 9.07 19.85 11.44
CA VAL A 39 10.12 18.84 11.62
C VAL A 39 10.23 18.29 13.06
N LEU A 40 9.63 18.92 14.05
CA LEU A 40 9.97 18.68 15.44
C LEU A 40 9.03 17.82 16.29
N ARG A 41 7.92 17.31 15.75
CA ARG A 41 7.02 16.46 16.55
C ARG A 41 6.34 15.39 15.70
N LEU A 42 6.93 14.22 15.57
CA LEU A 42 6.16 13.01 15.27
C LEU A 42 6.94 11.72 15.58
N ARG A 43 6.78 11.26 16.79
CA ARG A 43 6.73 9.83 17.08
C ARG A 43 5.25 9.44 17.03
N GLY A 44 4.76 9.07 15.84
CA GLY A 44 3.46 8.44 15.71
C GLY A 44 3.70 6.93 15.72
N ASP A 45 3.32 6.26 16.79
CA ASP A 45 3.24 4.80 16.83
C ASP A 45 2.07 4.38 15.95
N GLY A 46 2.37 4.20 14.67
CA GLY A 46 1.37 4.00 13.61
C GLY A 46 0.69 2.62 13.59
N TRP A 47 0.95 1.78 14.55
CA TRP A 47 0.25 0.51 14.72
C TRP A 47 -0.14 0.36 16.17
N ALA A 48 -1.44 0.40 16.47
CA ALA A 48 -1.92 0.08 17.80
C ALA A 48 -1.46 -1.33 18.18
N LYS A 49 -0.74 -1.46 19.29
CA LYS A 49 -0.49 -2.77 19.91
C LYS A 49 -1.84 -3.39 20.25
N GLY A 50 -2.09 -4.60 19.76
CA GLY A 50 -3.32 -5.34 20.02
C GLY A 50 -4.39 -5.00 18.96
N ALA A 51 -4.24 -5.53 17.75
CA ALA A 51 -5.39 -5.79 16.92
C ALA A 51 -6.13 -6.96 17.60
N GLU A 52 -7.12 -6.65 18.41
CA GLU A 52 -8.18 -7.62 18.70
C GLU A 52 -8.79 -8.04 17.37
N GLU A 53 -9.19 -9.30 17.22
CA GLU A 53 -9.92 -9.78 16.05
C GLU A 53 -11.00 -8.76 15.69
N ASN A 54 -11.03 -8.32 14.40
CA ASN A 54 -11.96 -7.34 13.85
C ASN A 54 -11.70 -5.84 14.15
N THR A 55 -10.45 -5.40 14.37
CA THR A 55 -10.16 -3.97 14.53
C THR A 55 -9.66 -3.33 13.25
N ILE A 56 -10.08 -2.06 13.00
CA ILE A 56 -9.58 -1.25 11.89
C ILE A 56 -8.34 -0.48 12.35
N GLY A 57 -7.21 -0.70 11.67
CA GLY A 57 -5.97 0.04 11.87
C GLY A 57 -5.81 1.14 10.83
N PHE A 58 -5.46 2.36 11.25
CA PHE A 58 -5.16 3.47 10.34
C PHE A 58 -3.66 3.72 10.30
N LEU A 59 -3.09 3.75 9.10
CA LEU A 59 -1.69 4.05 8.84
C LEU A 59 -1.58 5.37 8.08
N GLU A 60 -0.87 6.32 8.66
CA GLU A 60 -0.57 7.59 8.03
C GLU A 60 0.88 7.59 7.56
N SER A 61 1.11 8.12 6.36
CA SER A 61 2.44 8.38 5.83
C SER A 61 2.55 9.85 5.44
N GLY A 62 3.66 10.47 5.76
CA GLY A 62 3.93 11.86 5.43
C GLY A 62 5.43 12.12 5.47
N PRO A 63 5.89 13.29 5.00
CA PRO A 63 7.31 13.64 4.90
C PRO A 63 8.02 13.63 6.28
N GLU A 64 7.25 13.82 7.33
CA GLU A 64 7.70 13.76 8.72
C GLU A 64 7.88 12.33 9.26
N ASN A 65 7.36 11.31 8.58
CA ASN A 65 7.43 9.92 9.01
C ASN A 65 8.70 9.23 8.50
N LEU A 66 9.84 9.49 9.16
CA LEU A 66 11.13 8.84 8.86
C LEU A 66 11.06 7.30 8.91
N VAL A 67 10.12 6.75 9.67
CA VAL A 67 9.96 5.32 9.93
C VAL A 67 9.22 4.58 8.81
N ARG A 68 8.60 5.28 7.85
CA ARG A 68 7.85 4.70 6.72
C ARG A 68 6.85 3.62 7.17
N PRO A 69 5.81 3.98 7.93
CA PRO A 69 4.91 3.04 8.59
C PRO A 69 4.20 2.08 7.62
N ILE A 70 3.72 2.58 6.49
CA ILE A 70 3.03 1.78 5.48
C ILE A 70 3.94 0.66 4.95
N ARG A 71 5.20 0.97 4.56
CA ARG A 71 6.13 -0.04 4.08
C ARG A 71 6.46 -1.08 5.15
N ARG A 72 6.58 -0.67 6.42
CA ARG A 72 6.82 -1.57 7.56
C ARG A 72 5.62 -2.50 7.76
N ALA A 73 4.39 -1.97 7.69
CA ALA A 73 3.16 -2.74 7.80
C ALA A 73 3.04 -3.80 6.69
N TYR A 74 3.21 -3.41 5.43
CA TYR A 74 3.22 -4.37 4.32
C TYR A 74 4.28 -5.46 4.50
N ARG A 75 5.50 -5.11 4.88
CA ARG A 75 6.53 -6.11 5.12
C ARG A 75 6.17 -7.08 6.23
N ARG A 76 5.56 -6.58 7.32
CA ARG A 76 5.10 -7.43 8.44
C ARG A 76 4.00 -8.37 7.99
N LEU A 77 2.97 -7.86 7.31
CA LEU A 77 1.87 -8.67 6.77
C LEU A 77 2.39 -9.76 5.82
N ILE A 78 3.21 -9.39 4.84
CA ILE A 78 3.81 -10.34 3.89
C ILE A 78 4.68 -11.39 4.59
N HIS A 79 5.42 -10.99 5.64
CA HIS A 79 6.27 -11.91 6.39
C HIS A 79 5.43 -12.95 7.17
N ASN A 80 4.30 -12.52 7.70
CA ASN A 80 3.40 -13.35 8.50
C ASN A 80 2.33 -14.07 7.67
N ALA A 81 2.29 -13.88 6.37
CA ALA A 81 1.34 -14.57 5.49
C ALA A 81 1.60 -16.08 5.46
N HIS A 82 0.51 -16.85 5.53
CA HIS A 82 0.50 -18.31 5.54
C HIS A 82 -0.14 -18.93 4.30
N THR A 83 -1.17 -18.32 3.73
CA THR A 83 -1.98 -18.89 2.67
C THR A 83 -1.88 -18.12 1.36
N SER A 84 -2.21 -16.83 1.37
CA SER A 84 -2.27 -16.05 0.13
C SER A 84 -1.97 -14.57 0.33
N ILE A 85 -1.43 -13.95 -0.73
CA ILE A 85 -1.20 -12.52 -0.86
C ILE A 85 -1.73 -12.09 -2.21
N ASP A 86 -2.78 -11.28 -2.21
CA ASP A 86 -3.38 -10.70 -3.40
C ASP A 86 -3.17 -9.19 -3.39
N LEU A 87 -2.50 -8.67 -4.41
CA LEU A 87 -2.17 -7.25 -4.53
C LEU A 87 -2.82 -6.68 -5.79
N ALA A 88 -3.62 -5.62 -5.66
CA ALA A 88 -4.10 -4.81 -6.78
C ALA A 88 -3.53 -3.39 -6.62
N MET A 89 -2.60 -3.02 -7.49
CA MET A 89 -1.81 -1.79 -7.36
C MET A 89 -1.76 -1.02 -8.68
N SER A 90 -2.20 0.25 -8.65
CA SER A 90 -2.12 1.13 -9.83
C SER A 90 -0.67 1.37 -10.28
N TYR A 91 0.25 1.46 -9.33
CA TYR A 91 1.69 1.54 -9.61
C TYR A 91 2.42 0.53 -8.72
N PHE A 92 3.16 -0.36 -9.34
CA PHE A 92 3.92 -1.39 -8.63
C PHE A 92 5.41 -1.28 -8.96
N TYR A 93 6.10 -0.51 -8.17
CA TYR A 93 7.57 -0.41 -8.19
C TYR A 93 8.12 -0.40 -6.76
N PRO A 94 7.94 -1.48 -6.02
CA PRO A 94 8.21 -1.52 -4.60
C PRO A 94 9.71 -1.49 -4.29
N HIS A 95 10.02 -1.03 -3.09
CA HIS A 95 11.37 -1.11 -2.55
C HIS A 95 11.86 -2.57 -2.49
N GLY A 96 13.14 -2.80 -2.73
CA GLY A 96 13.72 -4.16 -2.78
C GLY A 96 13.46 -5.03 -1.54
N SER A 97 13.21 -4.41 -0.37
CA SER A 97 12.83 -5.16 0.84
C SER A 97 11.43 -5.77 0.77
N VAL A 98 10.48 -5.13 0.06
CA VAL A 98 9.14 -5.69 -0.18
C VAL A 98 9.23 -6.85 -1.18
N ILE A 99 9.99 -6.67 -2.26
CA ILE A 99 10.24 -7.76 -3.23
C ILE A 99 10.86 -8.98 -2.53
N ARG A 100 11.84 -8.78 -1.65
CA ARG A 100 12.43 -9.88 -0.89
C ARG A 100 11.42 -10.56 0.03
N ALA A 101 10.55 -9.80 0.68
CA ALA A 101 9.49 -10.35 1.52
C ALA A 101 8.50 -11.20 0.71
N LEU A 102 8.04 -10.71 -0.45
CA LEU A 102 7.15 -11.46 -1.36
C LEU A 102 7.81 -12.76 -1.84
N LYS A 103 9.07 -12.70 -2.28
CA LYS A 103 9.83 -13.91 -2.65
C LYS A 103 9.97 -14.89 -1.48
N GLY A 104 10.17 -14.38 -0.28
CA GLY A 104 10.20 -15.20 0.93
C GLY A 104 8.85 -15.87 1.22
N ALA A 105 7.74 -15.18 0.98
CA ALA A 105 6.39 -15.74 1.12
C ALA A 105 6.18 -16.90 0.12
N VAL A 106 6.52 -16.70 -1.16
CA VAL A 106 6.43 -17.77 -2.17
C VAL A 106 7.27 -19.01 -1.77
N LYS A 107 8.49 -18.81 -1.27
CA LYS A 107 9.34 -19.91 -0.79
C LYS A 107 8.74 -20.68 0.39
N ARG A 108 7.87 -20.04 1.18
CA ARG A 108 7.09 -20.69 2.24
C ARG A 108 5.83 -21.41 1.74
N GLY A 109 5.52 -21.37 0.44
CA GLY A 109 4.33 -21.96 -0.16
C GLY A 109 3.12 -21.01 -0.22
N VAL A 110 3.28 -19.74 0.16
CA VAL A 110 2.22 -18.73 0.08
C VAL A 110 1.96 -18.38 -1.39
N ARG A 111 0.70 -18.44 -1.83
CA ARG A 111 0.32 -18.00 -3.17
C ARG A 111 0.37 -16.47 -3.25
N VAL A 112 1.11 -15.94 -4.21
CA VAL A 112 1.24 -14.49 -4.41
C VAL A 112 0.73 -14.10 -5.79
N ARG A 113 -0.33 -13.28 -5.84
CA ARG A 113 -0.93 -12.73 -7.05
C ARG A 113 -0.79 -11.22 -7.08
N LEU A 114 -0.39 -10.68 -8.22
CA LEU A 114 -0.28 -9.25 -8.46
C LEU A 114 -1.12 -8.86 -9.66
N LEU A 115 -2.07 -7.97 -9.45
CA LEU A 115 -2.87 -7.33 -10.49
C LEU A 115 -2.38 -5.88 -10.67
N VAL A 116 -2.02 -5.53 -11.89
CA VAL A 116 -1.57 -4.18 -12.28
C VAL A 116 -2.33 -3.69 -13.50
N PRO A 117 -2.47 -2.37 -13.74
CA PRO A 117 -3.14 -1.90 -14.94
C PRO A 117 -2.28 -2.13 -16.18
N GLN A 118 -2.91 -2.59 -17.26
CA GLN A 118 -2.29 -2.59 -18.58
C GLN A 118 -2.13 -1.17 -19.13
N LYS A 119 -3.15 -0.32 -18.91
CA LYS A 119 -3.15 1.10 -19.26
C LYS A 119 -2.71 1.90 -18.05
N SER A 120 -1.83 2.89 -18.24
CA SER A 120 -1.36 3.79 -17.18
C SER A 120 -1.20 5.19 -17.75
N ASP A 121 -1.62 6.18 -17.00
CA ASP A 121 -1.41 7.61 -17.24
C ASP A 121 0.09 7.98 -17.16
N VAL A 122 0.88 7.20 -16.40
CA VAL A 122 2.33 7.40 -16.27
C VAL A 122 3.10 6.31 -17.02
N ARG A 123 3.46 6.57 -18.26
CA ARG A 123 4.17 5.61 -19.15
C ARG A 123 5.44 5.03 -18.51
N ILE A 124 6.24 5.86 -17.85
CA ILE A 124 7.49 5.43 -17.20
C ILE A 124 7.21 4.44 -16.06
N ALA A 125 6.16 4.65 -15.26
CA ALA A 125 5.79 3.72 -14.18
C ALA A 125 5.40 2.35 -14.73
N ARG A 126 4.70 2.30 -15.87
CA ARG A 126 4.35 1.06 -16.57
C ARG A 126 5.59 0.31 -17.04
N TRP A 127 6.54 1.01 -17.68
CA TRP A 127 7.78 0.39 -18.13
C TRP A 127 8.61 -0.16 -16.96
N ALA A 128 8.71 0.59 -15.88
CA ALA A 128 9.40 0.17 -14.66
C ALA A 128 8.75 -1.09 -14.05
N ALA A 129 7.41 -1.14 -13.98
CA ALA A 129 6.69 -2.32 -13.50
C ALA A 129 6.93 -3.54 -14.39
N ARG A 130 6.83 -3.40 -15.72
CA ARG A 130 7.09 -4.49 -16.66
C ARG A 130 8.51 -5.03 -16.58
N GLY A 131 9.50 -4.17 -16.31
CA GLY A 131 10.87 -4.60 -16.06
C GLY A 131 11.05 -5.52 -14.86
N LEU A 132 10.07 -5.54 -13.93
CA LEU A 132 10.07 -6.44 -12.79
C LEU A 132 9.39 -7.79 -13.06
N TYR A 133 8.47 -7.87 -14.04
CA TYR A 133 7.63 -9.07 -14.25
C TYR A 133 8.44 -10.35 -14.37
N GLY A 134 9.48 -10.36 -15.20
CA GLY A 134 10.32 -11.55 -15.36
C GLY A 134 10.95 -12.05 -14.05
N ARG A 135 11.31 -11.14 -13.15
CA ARG A 135 11.86 -11.51 -11.84
C ARG A 135 10.79 -12.01 -10.87
N LEU A 136 9.57 -11.49 -10.97
CA LEU A 136 8.43 -11.90 -10.14
C LEU A 136 7.94 -13.27 -10.57
N LEU A 137 7.73 -13.46 -11.87
CA LEU A 137 7.29 -14.73 -12.46
C LEU A 137 8.30 -15.87 -12.18
N ARG A 138 9.61 -15.62 -12.38
CA ARG A 138 10.64 -16.61 -12.03
C ARG A 138 10.73 -16.92 -10.54
N ALA A 139 10.21 -16.03 -9.71
CA ALA A 139 10.11 -16.29 -8.26
C ALA A 139 8.85 -17.06 -7.87
N GLY A 140 7.99 -17.45 -8.84
CA GLY A 140 6.76 -18.20 -8.59
C GLY A 140 5.55 -17.34 -8.26
N MET A 141 5.59 -16.02 -8.53
CA MET A 141 4.43 -15.14 -8.36
C MET A 141 3.60 -15.15 -9.63
N GLU A 142 2.29 -14.97 -9.49
CA GLU A 142 1.38 -14.71 -10.60
C GLU A 142 1.27 -13.19 -10.84
N VAL A 143 1.44 -12.76 -12.10
CA VAL A 143 1.32 -11.35 -12.49
C VAL A 143 0.28 -11.23 -13.58
N TRP A 144 -0.73 -10.40 -13.34
CA TRP A 144 -1.88 -10.18 -14.21
C TRP A 144 -2.00 -8.71 -14.58
N GLU A 145 -2.34 -8.43 -15.84
CA GLU A 145 -2.64 -7.07 -16.29
C GLU A 145 -4.17 -6.88 -16.43
N TYR A 146 -4.70 -5.86 -15.76
CA TYR A 146 -6.10 -5.44 -15.89
C TYR A 146 -6.26 -4.66 -17.20
N THR A 147 -7.01 -5.21 -18.14
CA THR A 147 -7.12 -4.72 -19.53
C THR A 147 -8.32 -3.81 -19.82
N PRO A 148 -9.47 -3.95 -19.11
CA PRO A 148 -10.71 -3.26 -19.55
C PRO A 148 -10.60 -1.74 -19.51
N SER A 149 -10.05 -1.18 -18.42
CA SER A 149 -9.93 0.27 -18.23
C SER A 149 -8.69 0.62 -17.41
N MET A 150 -8.50 1.89 -17.08
CA MET A 150 -7.48 2.31 -16.11
C MET A 150 -7.87 1.79 -14.72
N MET A 151 -6.99 1.03 -14.09
CA MET A 151 -7.15 0.59 -12.71
C MET A 151 -6.33 1.50 -11.78
N HIS A 152 -7.01 2.15 -10.82
CA HIS A 152 -6.37 3.03 -9.84
C HIS A 152 -6.44 2.49 -8.40
N ALA A 153 -6.76 1.22 -8.25
CA ALA A 153 -6.86 0.54 -6.95
C ALA A 153 -5.52 0.47 -6.21
N LYS A 154 -5.56 0.54 -4.89
CA LYS A 154 -4.45 0.28 -3.96
C LYS A 154 -4.98 -0.62 -2.85
N LEU A 155 -5.03 -1.91 -3.16
CA LEU A 155 -5.63 -2.93 -2.32
C LEU A 155 -4.65 -4.09 -2.13
N ALA A 156 -4.55 -4.57 -0.92
CA ALA A 156 -3.90 -5.85 -0.64
C ALA A 156 -4.82 -6.69 0.24
N ILE A 157 -4.87 -7.98 -0.05
CA ILE A 157 -5.49 -8.98 0.80
C ILE A 157 -4.39 -9.96 1.17
N VAL A 158 -4.14 -10.11 2.45
CA VAL A 158 -3.11 -11.00 2.99
C VAL A 158 -3.79 -11.91 4.00
N ASP A 159 -3.99 -13.17 3.63
CA ASP A 159 -4.85 -14.09 4.36
C ASP A 159 -6.21 -13.43 4.65
N ASP A 160 -6.56 -13.19 5.91
CA ASP A 160 -7.82 -12.57 6.34
C ASP A 160 -7.70 -11.06 6.57
N THR A 161 -6.55 -10.46 6.26
CA THR A 161 -6.31 -9.03 6.46
C THR A 161 -6.42 -8.25 5.16
N VAL A 162 -7.26 -7.22 5.15
CA VAL A 162 -7.40 -6.28 4.02
C VAL A 162 -6.66 -4.98 4.32
N VAL A 163 -5.86 -4.51 3.37
CA VAL A 163 -5.24 -3.19 3.39
C VAL A 163 -5.71 -2.41 2.17
N ALA A 164 -6.40 -1.30 2.39
CA ALA A 164 -6.84 -0.42 1.32
C ALA A 164 -6.53 1.04 1.67
N GLY A 165 -6.29 1.87 0.66
CA GLY A 165 -5.98 3.28 0.88
C GLY A 165 -5.48 3.99 -0.37
N SER A 166 -4.85 5.13 -0.18
CA SER A 166 -4.30 5.97 -1.27
C SER A 166 -2.82 5.68 -1.59
N ALA A 167 -2.12 4.92 -0.74
CA ALA A 167 -0.69 4.69 -0.88
C ALA A 167 -0.36 3.53 -1.83
N ASN A 168 0.43 3.81 -2.85
CA ASN A 168 1.00 2.78 -3.73
C ASN A 168 2.17 2.04 -3.07
N LEU A 169 2.40 0.79 -3.46
CA LEU A 169 3.63 0.08 -3.17
C LEU A 169 4.74 0.47 -4.16
N ASP A 170 5.14 1.73 -4.15
CA ASP A 170 6.21 2.24 -4.98
C ASP A 170 7.32 2.91 -4.16
N ILE A 171 8.48 3.16 -4.80
CA ILE A 171 9.63 3.81 -4.16
C ILE A 171 9.29 5.27 -3.82
N ARG A 172 8.42 5.93 -4.59
CA ARG A 172 8.03 7.33 -4.39
C ARG A 172 7.19 7.49 -3.14
N SER A 173 6.19 6.63 -2.93
CA SER A 173 5.39 6.60 -1.68
C SER A 173 6.23 6.39 -0.41
N GLY A 174 7.51 6.05 -0.56
CA GLY A 174 8.46 5.90 0.53
C GLY A 174 9.54 6.98 0.62
N ARG A 175 9.64 7.91 -0.36
CA ARG A 175 10.73 8.92 -0.40
C ARG A 175 10.28 10.36 -0.55
N ILE A 176 9.08 10.62 -1.09
CA ILE A 176 8.66 11.95 -1.56
C ILE A 176 7.20 12.24 -1.14
N ASN A 177 6.82 11.92 0.06
CA ASN A 177 5.64 12.51 0.70
C ASN A 177 6.01 12.89 2.10
#